data_7f30ebbadcd26952cbf879915105a0a7
#
_entry.id   7f30ebbadcd26952cbf879915105a0a7
#
_cell.length_a   1.000
_cell.length_b   1.000
_cell.length_c   1.000
_cell.angle_alpha   90.00
_cell.angle_beta   90.00
_cell.angle_gamma   90.00
#
_symmetry.space_group_name_H-M   'P 1'
#
loop_
_entity.id
_entity.type
_entity.pdbx_description
1 polymer ?
#
loop_
_entity_poly.entity_id
_entity_poly.type
_entity_poly.pdbx_seq_one_letter_code
_entity_poly.pdbx_strand_id
1 'polypeptide(L)'
;MGSDKSFKRPLVIDVKGNSLDDGPGTRSVVFFNGCPLDCYWCQNPESKRVEAELLFDGEKCVGSGECVKACPEEAIEPGQPLRVNRDKCTLCFQCVDVCPSTALERVGREMSVEDIVKKVTPYKPFFKNTGGGVTLSGGEPTLFMDFASRLLKRLREEGIHTLVETCGLFNFESFTEKILPHVNLIYMDMKIVNYEGHKRWCGVGNEKIIENFLRLHEMWRKGGVEIKPRTPLIPGITDTDDSMRTLARFYKEHGITRTALLKNNPTWLNKFEKIGLKTDIAKESPIHEFYDQERFEYIRKMFEDEGIEVLES
;
A
#
# COMPACT_ATOMS: atom_id res chain seq x y z
N MET A 1 -16.39 -3.46 32.21
CA MET A 1 -15.59 -3.41 30.99
C MET A 1 -16.50 -3.81 29.84
N GLY A 2 -17.09 -2.82 29.19
CA GLY A 2 -18.00 -3.02 28.06
C GLY A 2 -17.20 -3.39 26.82
N SER A 3 -17.46 -4.56 26.26
CA SER A 3 -16.96 -4.95 24.94
C SER A 3 -17.58 -4.01 23.90
N ASP A 4 -16.79 -3.08 23.41
CA ASP A 4 -17.17 -2.17 22.32
C ASP A 4 -17.31 -3.00 21.03
N LYS A 5 -18.55 -3.42 20.75
CA LYS A 5 -18.90 -4.33 19.64
C LYS A 5 -18.99 -3.65 18.27
N SER A 6 -18.58 -2.37 18.14
CA SER A 6 -18.82 -1.60 16.91
C SER A 6 -17.58 -1.37 16.02
N PHE A 7 -16.38 -1.65 16.45
CA PHE A 7 -15.18 -1.35 15.66
C PHE A 7 -14.59 -2.61 15.01
N LYS A 8 -14.80 -2.74 13.70
CA LYS A 8 -14.11 -3.74 12.90
C LYS A 8 -12.59 -3.43 12.97
N ARG A 9 -11.84 -4.30 13.67
CA ARG A 9 -10.38 -4.17 13.73
C ARG A 9 -9.81 -4.52 12.36
N PRO A 10 -8.86 -3.72 11.82
CA PRO A 10 -8.17 -4.12 10.61
C PRO A 10 -7.30 -5.34 10.87
N LEU A 11 -7.14 -6.14 9.84
CA LEU A 11 -6.02 -7.07 9.82
C LEU A 11 -4.76 -6.29 9.41
N VAL A 12 -3.64 -6.64 10.00
CA VAL A 12 -2.31 -6.12 9.68
C VAL A 12 -1.52 -7.22 8.99
N ILE A 13 -1.01 -6.93 7.80
CA ILE A 13 -0.17 -7.85 7.04
C ILE A 13 1.16 -8.00 7.72
N ASP A 14 1.81 -6.87 7.97
CA ASP A 14 3.14 -6.80 8.56
C ASP A 14 3.36 -5.46 9.27
N VAL A 15 4.32 -5.46 10.19
CA VAL A 15 4.93 -4.27 10.78
C VAL A 15 6.42 -4.35 10.46
N LYS A 16 6.79 -3.81 9.29
CA LYS A 16 8.17 -3.82 8.77
C LYS A 16 8.99 -2.74 9.48
N GLY A 17 10.14 -3.12 10.01
CA GLY A 17 11.14 -2.18 10.53
C GLY A 17 12.11 -1.69 9.45
N ASN A 18 12.77 -0.56 9.70
CA ASN A 18 13.91 -0.05 8.91
C ASN A 18 13.64 0.13 7.41
N SER A 19 12.47 0.62 7.03
CA SER A 19 12.20 1.02 5.65
C SER A 19 12.83 2.38 5.37
N LEU A 20 13.36 2.54 4.13
CA LEU A 20 13.95 3.78 3.64
C LEU A 20 13.10 4.43 2.54
N ASP A 21 12.14 3.68 1.97
CA ASP A 21 11.36 4.08 0.78
C ASP A 21 9.96 4.61 1.13
N ASP A 22 9.55 4.52 2.41
CA ASP A 22 8.18 4.83 2.85
C ASP A 22 8.09 6.17 3.60
N GLY A 23 8.93 7.13 3.23
CA GLY A 23 8.95 8.48 3.77
C GLY A 23 10.33 8.92 4.30
N PRO A 24 10.43 10.13 4.87
CA PRO A 24 11.70 10.69 5.29
C PRO A 24 12.35 9.88 6.42
N GLY A 25 13.65 9.68 6.32
CA GLY A 25 14.46 8.95 7.30
C GLY A 25 14.14 7.46 7.37
N THR A 26 14.63 6.80 8.41
CA THR A 26 14.32 5.39 8.66
C THR A 26 12.94 5.24 9.28
N ARG A 27 12.10 4.36 8.74
CA ARG A 27 10.71 4.22 9.19
C ARG A 27 10.34 2.78 9.53
N SER A 28 9.40 2.62 10.43
CA SER A 28 8.62 1.39 10.50
C SER A 28 7.33 1.57 9.74
N VAL A 29 6.93 0.57 8.96
CA VAL A 29 5.71 0.61 8.14
C VAL A 29 4.71 -0.39 8.66
N VAL A 30 3.49 0.06 8.90
CA VAL A 30 2.35 -0.79 9.29
C VAL A 30 1.49 -1.00 8.06
N PHE A 31 1.45 -2.21 7.53
CA PHE A 31 0.69 -2.59 6.35
C PHE A 31 -0.69 -3.13 6.72
N PHE A 32 -1.74 -2.41 6.35
CA PHE A 32 -3.13 -2.80 6.59
C PHE A 32 -3.67 -3.69 5.47
N ASN A 33 -4.64 -4.57 5.80
CA ASN A 33 -5.47 -5.25 4.80
C ASN A 33 -6.65 -4.38 4.39
N GLY A 34 -7.12 -4.60 3.16
CA GLY A 34 -8.25 -3.92 2.56
C GLY A 34 -7.84 -2.68 1.77
N CYS A 35 -8.28 -2.60 0.53
CA CYS A 35 -8.13 -1.44 -0.33
C CYS A 35 -9.40 -1.24 -1.16
N PRO A 36 -9.89 0.00 -1.32
CA PRO A 36 -11.05 0.28 -2.16
C PRO A 36 -10.72 0.29 -3.65
N LEU A 37 -9.40 0.27 -4.00
CA LEU A 37 -8.92 0.22 -5.37
C LEU A 37 -8.56 -1.21 -5.77
N ASP A 38 -8.60 -1.47 -7.08
CA ASP A 38 -8.13 -2.69 -7.71
C ASP A 38 -7.05 -2.40 -8.76
N CYS A 39 -5.96 -1.76 -8.32
CA CYS A 39 -4.88 -1.38 -9.21
C CYS A 39 -4.26 -2.61 -9.88
N TYR A 40 -4.10 -2.55 -11.22
CA TYR A 40 -3.50 -3.60 -12.03
C TYR A 40 -2.06 -3.93 -11.58
N TRP A 41 -1.30 -2.92 -11.16
CA TRP A 41 0.09 -3.01 -10.68
C TRP A 41 0.22 -3.00 -9.16
N CYS A 42 -0.76 -3.53 -8.42
CA CYS A 42 -0.75 -3.45 -6.97
C CYS A 42 0.51 -4.08 -6.37
N GLN A 43 1.28 -3.29 -5.61
CA GLN A 43 2.52 -3.76 -4.96
C GLN A 43 2.25 -4.70 -3.78
N ASN A 44 1.02 -4.68 -3.24
CA ASN A 44 0.59 -5.52 -2.14
C ASN A 44 -0.75 -6.20 -2.46
N PRO A 45 -0.80 -7.09 -3.48
CA PRO A 45 -2.06 -7.70 -3.92
C PRO A 45 -2.71 -8.53 -2.82
N GLU A 46 -1.95 -9.05 -1.86
CA GLU A 46 -2.41 -9.73 -0.66
C GLU A 46 -3.22 -8.83 0.29
N SER A 47 -3.10 -7.50 0.12
CA SER A 47 -3.83 -6.51 0.92
C SER A 47 -5.15 -6.04 0.30
N LYS A 48 -5.51 -6.47 -0.91
CA LYS A 48 -6.71 -5.98 -1.59
C LYS A 48 -8.00 -6.28 -0.83
N ARG A 49 -8.09 -7.47 -0.21
CA ARG A 49 -9.25 -7.88 0.58
C ARG A 49 -9.08 -7.45 2.04
N VAL A 50 -10.21 -7.27 2.74
CA VAL A 50 -10.21 -6.99 4.18
C VAL A 50 -10.02 -8.26 5.02
N GLU A 51 -10.28 -9.44 4.44
CA GLU A 51 -10.08 -10.74 5.06
C GLU A 51 -8.60 -11.16 4.99
N ALA A 52 -8.23 -12.12 5.83
CA ALA A 52 -6.92 -12.76 5.73
C ALA A 52 -6.79 -13.54 4.42
N GLU A 53 -5.57 -13.61 3.89
CA GLU A 53 -5.26 -14.33 2.64
C GLU A 53 -4.36 -15.53 2.91
N LEU A 54 -4.49 -16.58 2.09
CA LEU A 54 -3.60 -17.74 2.09
C LEU A 54 -2.51 -17.54 1.04
N LEU A 55 -1.26 -17.44 1.51
CA LEU A 55 -0.09 -17.34 0.66
C LEU A 55 0.56 -18.73 0.52
N PHE A 56 0.96 -19.10 -0.69
CA PHE A 56 1.74 -20.30 -0.97
C PHE A 56 3.07 -19.94 -1.64
N ASP A 57 4.16 -20.29 -1.00
CA ASP A 57 5.51 -20.13 -1.53
C ASP A 57 6.04 -21.50 -2.01
N GLY A 58 6.00 -21.71 -3.33
CA GLY A 58 6.44 -22.97 -3.95
C GLY A 58 7.92 -23.29 -3.74
N GLU A 59 8.79 -22.27 -3.56
CA GLU A 59 10.21 -22.45 -3.32
C GLU A 59 10.51 -23.03 -1.94
N LYS A 60 9.65 -22.72 -0.96
CA LYS A 60 9.75 -23.29 0.40
C LYS A 60 9.12 -24.68 0.55
N CYS A 61 8.33 -25.11 -0.45
CA CYS A 61 7.56 -26.36 -0.34
C CYS A 61 8.44 -27.59 -0.42
N VAL A 62 8.45 -28.40 0.66
CA VAL A 62 9.21 -29.67 0.73
C VAL A 62 8.38 -30.90 0.29
N GLY A 63 7.15 -30.72 -0.16
CA GLY A 63 6.30 -31.80 -0.67
C GLY A 63 5.79 -32.79 0.38
N SER A 64 5.67 -32.39 1.65
CA SER A 64 5.25 -33.28 2.74
C SER A 64 3.84 -33.85 2.58
N GLY A 65 2.94 -33.16 1.86
CA GLY A 65 1.53 -33.56 1.66
C GLY A 65 0.61 -33.41 2.88
N GLU A 66 1.13 -32.97 4.04
CA GLU A 66 0.30 -32.81 5.26
C GLU A 66 -0.84 -31.80 5.08
N CYS A 67 -0.61 -30.74 4.30
CA CYS A 67 -1.63 -29.74 3.96
C CYS A 67 -2.80 -30.32 3.14
N VAL A 68 -2.55 -31.32 2.29
CA VAL A 68 -3.60 -32.02 1.52
C VAL A 68 -4.50 -32.79 2.47
N LYS A 69 -3.91 -33.53 3.43
CA LYS A 69 -4.64 -34.33 4.42
C LYS A 69 -5.46 -33.47 5.39
N ALA A 70 -4.92 -32.29 5.72
CA ALA A 70 -5.54 -31.38 6.68
C ALA A 70 -6.65 -30.49 6.08
N CYS A 71 -6.81 -30.47 4.76
CA CYS A 71 -7.78 -29.58 4.13
C CYS A 71 -9.20 -30.19 4.15
N PRO A 72 -10.15 -29.62 4.94
CA PRO A 72 -11.50 -30.20 5.04
C PRO A 72 -12.31 -30.03 3.76
N GLU A 73 -11.94 -29.05 2.91
CA GLU A 73 -12.63 -28.72 1.66
C GLU A 73 -11.99 -29.39 0.45
N GLU A 74 -10.97 -30.23 0.66
CA GLU A 74 -10.21 -30.83 -0.43
C GLU A 74 -9.76 -29.79 -1.49
N ALA A 75 -9.42 -28.58 -1.00
CA ALA A 75 -9.06 -27.46 -1.85
C ALA A 75 -7.58 -27.49 -2.28
N ILE A 76 -6.77 -28.43 -1.78
CA ILE A 76 -5.34 -28.51 -2.07
C ILE A 76 -5.06 -29.74 -2.91
N GLU A 77 -4.63 -29.51 -4.14
CA GLU A 77 -4.24 -30.54 -5.07
C GLU A 77 -2.74 -30.85 -4.92
N PRO A 78 -2.36 -32.12 -4.75
CA PRO A 78 -0.95 -32.50 -4.71
C PRO A 78 -0.30 -32.27 -6.08
N GLY A 79 0.96 -31.87 -6.08
CA GLY A 79 1.73 -31.65 -7.31
C GLY A 79 2.93 -30.74 -7.09
N GLN A 80 3.65 -30.48 -8.16
CA GLN A 80 4.74 -29.51 -8.21
C GLN A 80 4.49 -28.52 -9.37
N PRO A 81 4.14 -27.28 -9.11
CA PRO A 81 3.84 -26.71 -7.79
C PRO A 81 2.48 -27.18 -7.23
N LEU A 82 2.36 -27.14 -5.90
CA LEU A 82 1.11 -27.37 -5.19
C LEU A 82 0.04 -26.38 -5.68
N ARG A 83 -1.17 -26.84 -5.86
CA ARG A 83 -2.27 -25.99 -6.32
C ARG A 83 -3.32 -25.85 -5.24
N VAL A 84 -3.69 -24.61 -4.97
CA VAL A 84 -4.83 -24.31 -4.11
C VAL A 84 -6.02 -23.91 -4.99
N ASN A 85 -7.07 -24.70 -4.96
CA ASN A 85 -8.34 -24.34 -5.59
C ASN A 85 -9.01 -23.26 -4.75
N ARG A 86 -8.95 -22.03 -5.23
CA ARG A 86 -9.47 -20.86 -4.52
C ARG A 86 -10.98 -20.83 -4.41
N ASP A 87 -11.70 -21.48 -5.32
CA ASP A 87 -13.17 -21.56 -5.28
C ASP A 87 -13.68 -22.50 -4.17
N LYS A 88 -12.88 -23.51 -3.81
CA LYS A 88 -13.17 -24.43 -2.71
C LYS A 88 -12.63 -23.95 -1.38
N CYS A 89 -11.59 -23.10 -1.37
CA CYS A 89 -10.88 -22.72 -0.17
C CYS A 89 -11.70 -21.77 0.71
N THR A 90 -12.04 -22.21 1.92
CA THR A 90 -12.78 -21.42 2.92
C THR A 90 -11.89 -20.55 3.81
N LEU A 91 -10.56 -20.49 3.53
CA LEU A 91 -9.57 -19.76 4.34
C LEU A 91 -9.56 -20.17 5.82
N CYS A 92 -9.77 -21.47 6.11
CA CYS A 92 -9.73 -22.00 7.47
C CYS A 92 -8.30 -22.09 8.06
N PHE A 93 -7.28 -22.01 7.22
CA PHE A 93 -5.84 -22.02 7.55
C PHE A 93 -5.30 -23.29 8.23
N GLN A 94 -6.07 -24.39 8.32
CA GLN A 94 -5.56 -25.64 8.88
C GLN A 94 -4.31 -26.18 8.14
N CYS A 95 -4.23 -25.90 6.84
CA CYS A 95 -3.05 -26.23 6.02
C CYS A 95 -1.79 -25.45 6.42
N VAL A 96 -1.95 -24.25 6.98
CA VAL A 96 -0.85 -23.42 7.50
C VAL A 96 -0.30 -24.04 8.78
N ASP A 97 -1.19 -24.47 9.67
CA ASP A 97 -0.83 -25.01 11.00
C ASP A 97 0.01 -26.31 10.90
N VAL A 98 -0.19 -27.07 9.82
CA VAL A 98 0.53 -28.34 9.59
C VAL A 98 1.69 -28.23 8.62
N CYS A 99 1.96 -27.05 8.05
CA CYS A 99 3.01 -26.87 7.05
C CYS A 99 4.42 -26.85 7.71
N PRO A 100 5.26 -27.89 7.55
CA PRO A 100 6.53 -27.98 8.27
C PRO A 100 7.59 -26.99 7.76
N SER A 101 7.45 -26.52 6.52
CA SER A 101 8.40 -25.60 5.88
C SER A 101 7.92 -24.15 5.81
N THR A 102 6.75 -23.84 6.39
CA THR A 102 6.12 -22.51 6.28
C THR A 102 5.90 -22.05 4.83
N ALA A 103 5.76 -23.00 3.89
CA ALA A 103 5.44 -22.69 2.51
C ALA A 103 4.00 -22.17 2.33
N LEU A 104 3.11 -22.53 3.25
CA LEU A 104 1.77 -21.97 3.38
C LEU A 104 1.76 -21.01 4.56
N GLU A 105 1.31 -19.79 4.31
CA GLU A 105 1.27 -18.73 5.33
C GLU A 105 -0.09 -18.03 5.32
N ARG A 106 -0.56 -17.66 6.50
CA ARG A 106 -1.69 -16.75 6.67
C ARG A 106 -1.18 -15.31 6.67
N VAL A 107 -1.62 -14.53 5.69
CA VAL A 107 -1.37 -13.09 5.62
C VAL A 107 -2.56 -12.33 6.20
N GLY A 108 -2.25 -11.35 7.05
CA GLY A 108 -3.27 -10.59 7.77
C GLY A 108 -3.62 -11.20 9.14
N ARG A 109 -3.19 -10.49 10.19
CA ARG A 109 -3.41 -10.88 11.60
C ARG A 109 -4.03 -9.72 12.36
N GLU A 110 -4.92 -10.03 13.30
CA GLU A 110 -5.40 -9.03 14.23
C GLU A 110 -4.26 -8.57 15.13
N MET A 111 -4.09 -7.26 15.21
CA MET A 111 -3.16 -6.63 16.14
C MET A 111 -3.87 -5.49 16.88
N SER A 112 -3.62 -5.36 18.16
CA SER A 112 -4.05 -4.19 18.90
C SER A 112 -3.14 -2.98 18.61
N VAL A 113 -3.61 -1.79 18.92
CA VAL A 113 -2.78 -0.56 18.86
C VAL A 113 -1.51 -0.74 19.70
N GLU A 114 -1.65 -1.30 20.90
CA GLU A 114 -0.53 -1.49 21.81
C GLU A 114 0.48 -2.53 21.30
N ASP A 115 0.04 -3.59 20.61
CA ASP A 115 0.93 -4.56 19.97
C ASP A 115 1.80 -3.89 18.89
N ILE A 116 1.18 -3.03 18.08
CA ILE A 116 1.90 -2.29 17.03
C ILE A 116 2.88 -1.30 17.67
N VAL A 117 2.44 -0.52 18.64
CA VAL A 117 3.30 0.45 19.35
C VAL A 117 4.49 -0.25 19.99
N LYS A 118 4.26 -1.39 20.66
CA LYS A 118 5.33 -2.21 21.27
C LYS A 118 6.35 -2.70 20.22
N LYS A 119 5.88 -3.06 19.01
CA LYS A 119 6.78 -3.49 17.92
C LYS A 119 7.63 -2.37 17.37
N VAL A 120 7.12 -1.15 17.27
CA VAL A 120 7.84 -0.03 16.64
C VAL A 120 8.66 0.81 17.60
N THR A 121 8.33 0.81 18.89
CA THR A 121 9.05 1.58 19.94
C THR A 121 10.55 1.27 20.00
N PRO A 122 11.04 0.04 19.83
CA PRO A 122 12.48 -0.25 19.82
C PRO A 122 13.26 0.50 18.74
N TYR A 123 12.60 0.96 17.68
CA TYR A 123 13.22 1.70 16.57
C TYR A 123 13.30 3.22 16.81
N LYS A 124 12.74 3.76 17.91
CA LYS A 124 12.77 5.21 18.24
C LYS A 124 14.13 5.86 18.12
N PRO A 125 15.25 5.24 18.55
CA PRO A 125 16.58 5.83 18.38
C PRO A 125 16.93 6.10 16.90
N PHE A 126 16.57 5.17 16.01
CA PHE A 126 16.78 5.32 14.58
C PHE A 126 15.91 6.44 14.00
N PHE A 127 14.63 6.50 14.39
CA PHE A 127 13.72 7.57 13.98
C PHE A 127 14.26 8.94 14.37
N LYS A 128 14.70 9.10 15.61
CA LYS A 128 15.25 10.37 16.11
C LYS A 128 16.50 10.81 15.35
N ASN A 129 17.39 9.87 15.03
CA ASN A 129 18.66 10.19 14.37
C ASN A 129 18.50 10.53 12.88
N THR A 130 17.47 10.02 12.23
CA THR A 130 17.27 10.16 10.78
C THR A 130 16.10 11.07 10.41
N GLY A 131 15.34 11.60 11.37
CA GLY A 131 14.09 12.30 11.11
C GLY A 131 12.94 11.38 10.63
N GLY A 132 13.07 10.08 10.90
CA GLY A 132 12.10 9.05 10.52
C GLY A 132 10.92 8.92 11.48
N GLY A 133 10.24 7.77 11.42
CA GLY A 133 9.06 7.52 12.26
C GLY A 133 8.26 6.30 11.85
N VAL A 134 6.93 6.39 11.94
CA VAL A 134 6.03 5.31 11.56
C VAL A 134 5.15 5.76 10.39
N THR A 135 5.03 4.89 9.39
CA THR A 135 4.14 5.06 8.23
C THR A 135 3.00 4.04 8.31
N LEU A 136 1.78 4.51 8.14
CA LEU A 136 0.62 3.67 7.90
C LEU A 136 0.42 3.52 6.39
N SER A 137 0.41 2.28 5.90
CA SER A 137 0.39 1.93 4.48
C SER A 137 -0.31 0.57 4.28
N GLY A 138 0.00 -0.18 3.21
CA GLY A 138 -0.47 -1.53 2.92
C GLY A 138 -1.53 -1.56 1.85
N GLY A 139 -2.79 -1.89 2.22
CA GLY A 139 -3.96 -1.61 1.42
C GLY A 139 -4.30 -0.12 1.53
N GLU A 140 -5.34 0.21 2.29
CA GLU A 140 -5.73 1.61 2.52
C GLU A 140 -6.05 1.83 4.01
N PRO A 141 -5.18 2.52 4.75
CA PRO A 141 -5.38 2.76 6.18
C PRO A 141 -6.67 3.51 6.50
N THR A 142 -7.15 4.36 5.58
CA THR A 142 -8.35 5.17 5.79
C THR A 142 -9.66 4.38 5.74
N LEU A 143 -9.64 3.11 5.35
CA LEU A 143 -10.79 2.21 5.53
C LEU A 143 -11.11 1.96 7.01
N PHE A 144 -10.13 2.14 7.89
CA PHE A 144 -10.22 1.86 9.32
C PHE A 144 -9.86 3.10 10.14
N MET A 145 -10.46 4.26 9.81
CA MET A 145 -10.10 5.56 10.37
C MET A 145 -10.08 5.61 11.90
N ASP A 146 -11.02 4.94 12.58
CA ASP A 146 -11.05 4.92 14.04
C ASP A 146 -9.86 4.18 14.66
N PHE A 147 -9.43 3.09 14.02
CA PHE A 147 -8.25 2.35 14.44
C PHE A 147 -6.97 3.15 14.11
N ALA A 148 -6.87 3.65 12.87
CA ALA A 148 -5.74 4.46 12.41
C ALA A 148 -5.56 5.72 13.28
N SER A 149 -6.65 6.42 13.61
CA SER A 149 -6.64 7.58 14.50
C SER A 149 -6.04 7.25 15.87
N ARG A 150 -6.54 6.18 16.51
CA ARG A 150 -6.02 5.74 17.82
C ARG A 150 -4.54 5.37 17.75
N LEU A 151 -4.13 4.66 16.69
CA LEU A 151 -2.73 4.28 16.49
C LEU A 151 -1.84 5.51 16.28
N LEU A 152 -2.22 6.43 15.40
CA LEU A 152 -1.49 7.68 15.14
C LEU A 152 -1.37 8.53 16.42
N LYS A 153 -2.47 8.69 17.15
CA LYS A 153 -2.47 9.40 18.44
C LYS A 153 -1.48 8.77 19.39
N ARG A 154 -1.53 7.45 19.57
CA ARG A 154 -0.67 6.73 20.50
C ARG A 154 0.82 6.81 20.09
N LEU A 155 1.12 6.77 18.79
CA LEU A 155 2.48 6.97 18.27
C LEU A 155 2.99 8.39 18.55
N ARG A 156 2.14 9.41 18.40
CA ARG A 156 2.51 10.79 18.74
C ARG A 156 2.77 10.99 20.24
N GLU A 157 1.99 10.34 21.11
CA GLU A 157 2.23 10.34 22.55
C GLU A 157 3.59 9.73 22.90
N GLU A 158 4.09 8.79 22.09
CA GLU A 158 5.46 8.26 22.18
C GLU A 158 6.52 9.21 21.57
N GLY A 159 6.15 10.36 21.03
CA GLY A 159 7.05 11.29 20.35
C GLY A 159 7.55 10.79 18.99
N ILE A 160 6.80 9.90 18.35
CA ILE A 160 7.13 9.33 17.04
C ILE A 160 6.46 10.15 15.94
N HIS A 161 7.23 10.53 14.92
CA HIS A 161 6.71 11.17 13.71
C HIS A 161 5.82 10.21 12.93
N THR A 162 4.65 10.67 12.50
CA THR A 162 3.63 9.86 11.85
C THR A 162 3.42 10.28 10.39
N LEU A 163 3.28 9.30 9.52
CA LEU A 163 2.98 9.48 8.10
C LEU A 163 1.84 8.53 7.71
N VAL A 164 0.94 9.01 6.86
CA VAL A 164 -0.09 8.17 6.23
C VAL A 164 0.10 8.18 4.72
N GLU A 165 0.22 7.00 4.14
CA GLU A 165 0.13 6.77 2.71
C GLU A 165 -1.30 6.38 2.36
N THR A 166 -1.90 7.08 1.40
CA THR A 166 -3.30 6.88 1.04
C THR A 166 -3.53 6.99 -0.46
N CYS A 167 -4.46 6.19 -0.97
CA CYS A 167 -4.96 6.35 -2.33
C CYS A 167 -5.92 7.54 -2.50
N GLY A 168 -6.29 8.22 -1.41
CA GLY A 168 -7.14 9.40 -1.43
C GLY A 168 -8.65 9.13 -1.51
N LEU A 169 -9.10 7.89 -1.62
CA LEU A 169 -10.53 7.56 -1.68
C LEU A 169 -11.12 7.35 -0.29
N PHE A 170 -11.43 8.45 0.38
CA PHE A 170 -11.99 8.43 1.74
C PHE A 170 -13.07 9.50 1.93
N ASN A 171 -13.81 9.43 3.05
CA ASN A 171 -14.69 10.51 3.48
C ASN A 171 -13.84 11.64 4.07
N PHE A 172 -13.90 12.83 3.47
CA PHE A 172 -13.03 13.96 3.81
C PHE A 172 -13.27 14.47 5.24
N GLU A 173 -14.51 14.61 5.64
CA GLU A 173 -14.90 15.12 6.96
C GLU A 173 -14.38 14.20 8.06
N SER A 174 -14.56 12.88 7.89
CA SER A 174 -14.01 11.88 8.82
C SER A 174 -12.48 11.88 8.84
N PHE A 175 -11.83 12.09 7.70
CA PHE A 175 -10.36 12.17 7.63
C PHE A 175 -9.83 13.40 8.37
N THR A 176 -10.44 14.55 8.16
CA THR A 176 -10.05 15.80 8.84
C THR A 176 -10.30 15.76 10.34
N GLU A 177 -11.35 15.12 10.78
CA GLU A 177 -11.68 14.97 12.20
C GLU A 177 -10.75 13.93 12.88
N LYS A 178 -10.52 12.77 12.27
CA LYS A 178 -9.90 11.62 12.94
C LYS A 178 -8.41 11.46 12.65
N ILE A 179 -7.97 11.70 11.43
CA ILE A 179 -6.59 11.44 10.99
C ILE A 179 -5.72 12.69 11.06
N LEU A 180 -6.21 13.79 10.49
CA LEU A 180 -5.43 15.01 10.32
C LEU A 180 -4.83 15.55 11.63
N PRO A 181 -5.51 15.49 12.82
CA PRO A 181 -4.93 15.94 14.08
C PRO A 181 -3.72 15.15 14.57
N HIS A 182 -3.52 13.95 14.04
CA HIS A 182 -2.53 12.97 14.53
C HIS A 182 -1.47 12.61 13.51
N VAL A 183 -1.51 13.16 12.30
CA VAL A 183 -0.54 12.91 11.23
C VAL A 183 0.39 14.11 11.04
N ASN A 184 1.68 13.85 10.77
CA ASN A 184 2.66 14.89 10.50
C ASN A 184 2.90 15.12 9.00
N LEU A 185 2.71 14.07 8.19
CA LEU A 185 2.94 14.09 6.75
C LEU A 185 1.96 13.14 6.06
N ILE A 186 1.42 13.55 4.93
CA ILE A 186 0.53 12.74 4.11
C ILE A 186 1.20 12.50 2.75
N TYR A 187 1.35 11.22 2.38
CA TYR A 187 1.65 10.83 1.01
C TYR A 187 0.36 10.39 0.34
N MET A 188 0.02 11.02 -0.77
CA MET A 188 -1.21 10.72 -1.49
C MET A 188 -0.89 10.31 -2.94
N ASP A 189 -1.36 9.14 -3.31
CA ASP A 189 -1.07 8.56 -4.61
C ASP A 189 -1.99 9.13 -5.70
N MET A 190 -1.45 10.02 -6.52
CA MET A 190 -2.09 10.56 -7.73
C MET A 190 -1.73 9.67 -8.91
N LYS A 191 -2.45 8.56 -9.07
CA LYS A 191 -2.07 7.47 -9.99
C LYS A 191 -2.30 7.83 -11.46
N ILE A 192 -3.49 8.28 -11.80
CA ILE A 192 -3.92 8.69 -13.15
C ILE A 192 -4.94 9.82 -13.00
N VAL A 193 -4.74 10.95 -13.66
CA VAL A 193 -5.68 12.09 -13.62
C VAL A 193 -6.90 11.86 -14.53
N ASN A 194 -6.72 11.21 -15.69
CA ASN A 194 -7.80 10.89 -16.58
C ASN A 194 -8.78 9.91 -15.93
N TYR A 195 -10.07 10.26 -15.88
CA TYR A 195 -11.12 9.47 -15.22
C TYR A 195 -11.23 8.04 -15.77
N GLU A 196 -11.36 7.91 -17.10
CA GLU A 196 -11.53 6.60 -17.74
C GLU A 196 -10.29 5.73 -17.58
N GLY A 197 -9.11 6.35 -17.66
CA GLY A 197 -7.83 5.67 -17.39
C GLY A 197 -7.74 5.18 -15.94
N HIS A 198 -8.12 6.02 -14.97
CA HIS A 198 -8.13 5.61 -13.56
C HIS A 198 -9.12 4.47 -13.31
N LYS A 199 -10.34 4.60 -13.83
CA LYS A 199 -11.36 3.55 -13.70
C LYS A 199 -10.93 2.24 -14.33
N ARG A 200 -10.31 2.30 -15.52
CA ARG A 200 -9.79 1.11 -16.22
C ARG A 200 -8.70 0.40 -15.42
N TRP A 201 -7.73 1.13 -14.89
CA TRP A 201 -6.51 0.57 -14.34
C TRP A 201 -6.48 0.45 -12.81
N CYS A 202 -7.35 1.20 -12.12
CA CYS A 202 -7.47 1.19 -10.66
C CYS A 202 -8.83 0.69 -10.15
N GLY A 203 -9.75 0.33 -11.07
CA GLY A 203 -11.05 -0.27 -10.77
C GLY A 203 -12.16 0.73 -10.45
N VAL A 204 -11.84 1.99 -10.13
CA VAL A 204 -12.81 3.04 -9.75
C VAL A 204 -12.46 4.38 -10.39
N GLY A 205 -13.42 5.31 -10.44
CA GLY A 205 -13.19 6.70 -10.84
C GLY A 205 -12.35 7.46 -9.81
N ASN A 206 -11.85 8.63 -10.18
CA ASN A 206 -10.91 9.42 -9.39
C ASN A 206 -11.45 10.79 -8.92
N GLU A 207 -12.71 11.11 -9.17
CA GLU A 207 -13.26 12.44 -8.84
C GLU A 207 -13.11 12.75 -7.36
N LYS A 208 -13.47 11.78 -6.50
CA LYS A 208 -13.33 11.92 -5.05
C LYS A 208 -11.89 12.01 -4.60
N ILE A 209 -10.99 11.30 -5.27
CA ILE A 209 -9.55 11.33 -5.00
C ILE A 209 -8.99 12.73 -5.31
N ILE A 210 -9.31 13.27 -6.49
CA ILE A 210 -8.88 14.59 -6.92
C ILE A 210 -9.46 15.66 -6.00
N GLU A 211 -10.76 15.61 -5.68
CA GLU A 211 -11.40 16.54 -4.74
C GLU A 211 -10.68 16.54 -3.39
N ASN A 212 -10.47 15.36 -2.80
CA ASN A 212 -9.79 15.21 -1.52
C ASN A 212 -8.37 15.76 -1.55
N PHE A 213 -7.63 15.46 -2.63
CA PHE A 213 -6.27 15.95 -2.80
C PHE A 213 -6.22 17.48 -2.84
N LEU A 214 -7.04 18.12 -3.66
CA LEU A 214 -7.06 19.57 -3.80
C LEU A 214 -7.47 20.27 -2.49
N ARG A 215 -8.45 19.72 -1.77
CA ARG A 215 -8.87 20.23 -0.46
C ARG A 215 -7.74 20.15 0.58
N LEU A 216 -7.03 19.01 0.66
CA LEU A 216 -5.87 18.84 1.55
C LEU A 216 -4.72 19.76 1.14
N HIS A 217 -4.44 19.89 -0.16
CA HIS A 217 -3.40 20.79 -0.66
C HIS A 217 -3.69 22.26 -0.31
N GLU A 218 -4.94 22.70 -0.43
CA GLU A 218 -5.35 24.04 0.01
C GLU A 218 -5.17 24.24 1.52
N MET A 219 -5.51 23.23 2.33
CA MET A 219 -5.29 23.28 3.79
C MET A 219 -3.79 23.38 4.12
N TRP A 220 -2.94 22.61 3.44
CA TRP A 220 -1.48 22.71 3.60
C TRP A 220 -0.96 24.11 3.27
N ARG A 221 -1.37 24.70 2.14
CA ARG A 221 -0.99 26.07 1.75
C ARG A 221 -1.37 27.13 2.80
N LYS A 222 -2.37 26.85 3.62
CA LYS A 222 -2.81 27.70 4.75
C LYS A 222 -2.09 27.39 6.07
N GLY A 223 -1.03 26.58 6.04
CA GLY A 223 -0.23 26.22 7.23
C GLY A 223 -0.67 24.91 7.91
N GLY A 224 -1.49 24.11 7.27
CA GLY A 224 -1.86 22.76 7.74
C GLY A 224 -0.79 21.70 7.52
N VAL A 225 -1.18 20.43 7.68
CA VAL A 225 -0.30 19.27 7.49
C VAL A 225 0.20 19.19 6.06
N GLU A 226 1.49 18.92 5.89
CA GLU A 226 2.10 18.76 4.58
C GLU A 226 1.52 17.56 3.84
N ILE A 227 1.18 17.75 2.56
CA ILE A 227 0.78 16.69 1.65
C ILE A 227 1.75 16.63 0.46
N LYS A 228 2.21 15.42 0.15
CA LYS A 228 3.07 15.15 -1.01
C LYS A 228 2.34 14.20 -1.96
N PRO A 229 2.04 14.63 -3.19
CA PRO A 229 1.54 13.74 -4.21
C PRO A 229 2.65 12.79 -4.68
N ARG A 230 2.27 11.53 -4.93
CA ARG A 230 3.16 10.52 -5.49
C ARG A 230 2.50 9.84 -6.68
N THR A 231 3.28 9.48 -7.68
CA THR A 231 2.76 8.80 -8.86
C THR A 231 3.63 7.58 -9.20
N PRO A 232 3.08 6.37 -9.20
CA PRO A 232 3.80 5.19 -9.65
C PRO A 232 4.00 5.26 -11.18
N LEU A 233 5.23 5.07 -11.63
CA LEU A 233 5.61 4.99 -13.04
C LEU A 233 5.52 3.52 -13.48
N ILE A 234 4.40 3.16 -14.09
CA ILE A 234 4.16 1.80 -14.59
C ILE A 234 4.32 1.84 -16.12
N PRO A 235 5.28 1.09 -16.67
CA PRO A 235 5.60 1.12 -18.09
C PRO A 235 4.39 0.90 -19.00
N GLY A 236 4.14 1.86 -19.90
CA GLY A 236 3.04 1.81 -20.86
C GLY A 236 1.64 2.07 -20.29
N ILE A 237 1.51 2.31 -18.98
CA ILE A 237 0.22 2.58 -18.31
C ILE A 237 0.19 4.00 -17.76
N THR A 238 0.94 4.27 -16.70
CA THR A 238 0.95 5.59 -16.06
C THR A 238 2.03 6.49 -16.64
N ASP A 239 3.14 5.92 -17.15
CA ASP A 239 4.33 6.63 -17.60
C ASP A 239 4.30 7.07 -19.07
N THR A 240 3.16 6.94 -19.76
CA THR A 240 3.04 7.44 -21.14
C THR A 240 3.22 8.96 -21.18
N ASP A 241 3.75 9.48 -22.28
CA ASP A 241 3.94 10.93 -22.44
C ASP A 241 2.65 11.71 -22.22
N ASP A 242 1.53 11.20 -22.73
CA ASP A 242 0.23 11.83 -22.57
C ASP A 242 -0.22 11.87 -21.10
N SER A 243 -0.09 10.75 -20.38
CA SER A 243 -0.43 10.67 -18.96
C SER A 243 0.44 11.61 -18.13
N MET A 244 1.74 11.63 -18.38
CA MET A 244 2.69 12.47 -17.63
C MET A 244 2.51 13.97 -17.91
N ARG A 245 2.29 14.34 -19.18
CA ARG A 245 1.97 15.74 -19.54
C ARG A 245 0.63 16.18 -18.96
N THR A 246 -0.37 15.31 -18.94
CA THR A 246 -1.68 15.60 -18.33
C THR A 246 -1.53 15.82 -16.83
N LEU A 247 -0.75 14.99 -16.14
CA LEU A 247 -0.49 15.13 -14.71
C LEU A 247 0.31 16.40 -14.40
N ALA A 248 1.37 16.69 -15.18
CA ALA A 248 2.19 17.90 -14.99
C ALA A 248 1.35 19.18 -15.17
N ARG A 249 0.50 19.25 -16.22
CA ARG A 249 -0.43 20.37 -16.41
C ARG A 249 -1.41 20.51 -15.26
N PHE A 250 -2.01 19.39 -14.81
CA PHE A 250 -2.91 19.38 -13.66
C PHE A 250 -2.21 19.97 -12.42
N TYR A 251 -0.97 19.58 -12.15
CA TYR A 251 -0.22 20.12 -11.02
C TYR A 251 0.06 21.62 -11.17
N LYS A 252 0.48 22.06 -12.36
CA LYS A 252 0.73 23.47 -12.64
C LYS A 252 -0.53 24.33 -12.46
N GLU A 253 -1.66 23.90 -13.02
CA GLU A 253 -2.96 24.58 -12.94
C GLU A 253 -3.44 24.76 -11.49
N HIS A 254 -3.10 23.82 -10.60
CA HIS A 254 -3.50 23.86 -9.19
C HIS A 254 -2.39 24.37 -8.24
N GLY A 255 -1.27 24.87 -8.79
CA GLY A 255 -0.17 25.42 -8.00
C GLY A 255 0.58 24.38 -7.16
N ILE A 256 0.61 23.13 -7.62
CA ILE A 256 1.37 22.04 -7.01
C ILE A 256 2.78 22.09 -7.59
N THR A 257 3.77 22.34 -6.74
CA THR A 257 5.17 22.59 -7.12
C THR A 257 6.10 21.43 -6.83
N ARG A 258 5.62 20.37 -6.20
CA ARG A 258 6.44 19.20 -5.83
C ARG A 258 5.65 17.91 -5.97
N THR A 259 6.33 16.86 -6.42
CA THR A 259 5.79 15.49 -6.50
C THR A 259 6.91 14.47 -6.30
N ALA A 260 6.56 13.22 -6.01
CA ALA A 260 7.49 12.10 -6.10
C ALA A 260 7.02 11.12 -7.19
N LEU A 261 7.96 10.66 -8.00
CA LEU A 261 7.73 9.66 -9.03
C LEU A 261 8.32 8.33 -8.58
N LEU A 262 7.47 7.32 -8.45
CA LEU A 262 7.85 6.01 -7.90
C LEU A 262 8.14 5.04 -9.05
N LYS A 263 9.39 4.62 -9.19
CA LYS A 263 9.82 3.67 -10.22
C LYS A 263 9.14 2.31 -10.05
N ASN A 264 8.70 1.70 -11.13
CA ASN A 264 8.22 0.31 -11.10
C ASN A 264 9.30 -0.62 -10.55
N ASN A 265 8.92 -1.43 -9.57
CA ASN A 265 9.73 -2.52 -9.05
C ASN A 265 8.97 -3.83 -9.30
N PRO A 266 9.46 -4.73 -10.17
CA PRO A 266 8.70 -5.90 -10.64
C PRO A 266 8.52 -6.99 -9.57
N THR A 267 9.13 -6.89 -8.41
CA THR A 267 9.09 -7.94 -7.37
C THR A 267 7.67 -8.24 -6.86
N TRP A 268 6.71 -7.32 -7.06
CA TRP A 268 5.31 -7.53 -6.70
C TRP A 268 4.63 -8.64 -7.53
N LEU A 269 5.12 -8.93 -8.74
CA LEU A 269 4.56 -9.96 -9.60
C LEU A 269 4.59 -11.34 -8.93
N ASN A 270 5.66 -11.66 -8.21
CA ASN A 270 5.78 -12.92 -7.46
C ASN A 270 4.70 -13.06 -6.38
N LYS A 271 4.20 -11.95 -5.84
CA LYS A 271 3.14 -11.99 -4.83
C LYS A 271 1.80 -12.41 -5.42
N PHE A 272 1.48 -12.05 -6.66
CA PHE A 272 0.28 -12.52 -7.36
C PHE A 272 0.25 -14.03 -7.45
N GLU A 273 1.37 -14.61 -7.86
CA GLU A 273 1.50 -16.06 -8.00
C GLU A 273 1.31 -16.76 -6.64
N LYS A 274 1.94 -16.22 -5.59
CA LYS A 274 1.86 -16.77 -4.22
C LYS A 274 0.44 -16.74 -3.63
N ILE A 275 -0.40 -15.78 -4.00
CA ILE A 275 -1.81 -15.74 -3.60
C ILE A 275 -2.75 -16.41 -4.62
N GLY A 276 -2.18 -17.07 -5.63
CA GLY A 276 -2.92 -17.83 -6.65
C GLY A 276 -3.69 -16.97 -7.66
N LEU A 277 -3.36 -15.68 -7.77
CA LEU A 277 -3.88 -14.83 -8.81
C LEU A 277 -3.05 -15.02 -10.09
N LYS A 278 -3.74 -15.02 -11.22
CA LYS A 278 -3.09 -14.99 -12.53
C LYS A 278 -3.01 -13.54 -12.99
N THR A 279 -1.89 -13.18 -13.58
CA THR A 279 -1.76 -11.92 -14.30
C THR A 279 -1.94 -12.22 -15.80
N ASP A 280 -2.60 -11.33 -16.50
CA ASP A 280 -2.69 -11.32 -17.96
C ASP A 280 -1.58 -10.48 -18.61
N ILE A 281 -0.57 -10.13 -17.82
CA ILE A 281 0.58 -9.35 -18.27
C ILE A 281 1.41 -10.21 -19.23
N ALA A 282 1.56 -9.73 -20.46
CA ALA A 282 2.41 -10.40 -21.45
C ALA A 282 3.85 -10.53 -20.91
N LYS A 283 4.50 -11.66 -21.16
CA LYS A 283 5.86 -11.94 -20.65
C LYS A 283 6.90 -10.92 -21.13
N GLU A 284 6.67 -10.36 -22.30
CA GLU A 284 7.53 -9.36 -22.93
C GLU A 284 7.23 -7.93 -22.45
N SER A 285 6.26 -7.76 -21.54
CA SER A 285 5.91 -6.45 -21.02
C SER A 285 7.05 -5.86 -20.18
N PRO A 286 7.45 -4.59 -20.39
CA PRO A 286 8.47 -3.95 -19.57
C PRO A 286 8.10 -3.79 -18.08
N ILE A 287 6.87 -4.11 -17.71
CA ILE A 287 6.45 -4.22 -16.30
C ILE A 287 7.25 -5.28 -15.52
N HIS A 288 7.76 -6.33 -16.22
CA HIS A 288 8.58 -7.39 -15.62
C HIS A 288 10.01 -6.95 -15.29
N GLU A 289 10.40 -5.76 -15.70
CA GLU A 289 11.75 -5.24 -15.52
C GLU A 289 11.78 -4.09 -14.52
N PHE A 290 12.94 -3.84 -13.93
CA PHE A 290 13.17 -2.62 -13.17
C PHE A 290 13.04 -1.41 -14.09
N TYR A 291 12.53 -0.31 -13.53
CA TYR A 291 12.21 0.87 -14.30
C TYR A 291 13.46 1.46 -14.97
N ASP A 292 13.32 1.81 -16.25
CA ASP A 292 14.39 2.37 -17.04
C ASP A 292 14.81 3.77 -16.54
N GLN A 293 16.11 3.97 -16.33
CA GLN A 293 16.63 5.21 -15.77
C GLN A 293 16.57 6.38 -16.76
N GLU A 294 16.79 6.15 -18.05
CA GLU A 294 16.74 7.21 -19.07
C GLU A 294 15.29 7.70 -19.22
N ARG A 295 14.32 6.78 -19.19
CA ARG A 295 12.90 7.12 -19.17
C ARG A 295 12.51 7.90 -17.93
N PHE A 296 13.03 7.54 -16.76
CA PHE A 296 12.80 8.30 -15.52
C PHE A 296 13.32 9.73 -15.64
N GLU A 297 14.55 9.93 -16.11
CA GLU A 297 15.14 11.26 -16.26
C GLU A 297 14.38 12.11 -17.29
N TYR A 298 13.93 11.49 -18.37
CA TYR A 298 13.09 12.17 -19.36
C TYR A 298 11.78 12.69 -18.74
N ILE A 299 11.08 11.83 -17.96
CA ILE A 299 9.85 12.24 -17.29
C ILE A 299 10.14 13.29 -16.20
N ARG A 300 11.19 13.12 -15.41
CA ARG A 300 11.61 14.10 -14.42
C ARG A 300 11.76 15.49 -15.04
N LYS A 301 12.52 15.56 -16.13
CA LYS A 301 12.73 16.82 -16.84
C LYS A 301 11.42 17.43 -17.36
N MET A 302 10.48 16.61 -17.83
CA MET A 302 9.16 17.08 -18.28
C MET A 302 8.41 17.81 -17.15
N PHE A 303 8.51 17.33 -15.91
CA PHE A 303 7.90 18.00 -14.75
C PHE A 303 8.67 19.26 -14.36
N GLU A 304 10.00 19.21 -14.35
CA GLU A 304 10.86 20.36 -14.05
C GLU A 304 10.65 21.51 -15.05
N ASP A 305 10.47 21.21 -16.34
CA ASP A 305 10.16 22.19 -17.39
C ASP A 305 8.79 22.88 -17.16
N GLU A 306 7.86 22.24 -16.44
CA GLU A 306 6.59 22.84 -16.00
C GLU A 306 6.69 23.51 -14.61
N GLY A 307 7.87 23.58 -14.02
CA GLY A 307 8.14 24.22 -12.73
C GLY A 307 7.78 23.34 -11.51
N ILE A 308 7.77 22.02 -11.68
CA ILE A 308 7.44 21.03 -10.64
C ILE A 308 8.70 20.28 -10.25
N GLU A 309 9.12 20.42 -9.00
CA GLU A 309 10.25 19.69 -8.43
C GLU A 309 9.89 18.21 -8.24
N VAL A 310 10.70 17.30 -8.79
CA VAL A 310 10.57 15.86 -8.56
C VAL A 310 11.48 15.47 -7.41
N LEU A 311 10.86 15.12 -6.28
CA LEU A 311 11.57 14.71 -5.07
C LEU A 311 12.11 13.27 -5.22
N GLU A 312 13.25 13.00 -4.61
CA GLU A 312 13.70 11.63 -4.39
C GLU A 312 12.73 10.90 -3.43
N SER A 313 12.39 9.66 -3.79
CA SER A 313 11.48 8.81 -3.02
C SER A 313 12.26 7.84 -2.15
#